data_d8151cad958ee694dd84d4addd6fb48c
#
_entry.id   d8151cad958ee694dd84d4addd6fb48c
#
_cell.length_a   1.000
_cell.length_b   1.000
_cell.length_c   1.000
_cell.angle_alpha   90.00
_cell.angle_beta   90.00
_cell.angle_gamma   90.00
#
_symmetry.space_group_name_H-M   'P 1'
#
loop_
_entity.id
_entity.type
_entity.pdbx_description
1 polymer ?
#
loop_
_entity_poly.entity_id
_entity_poly.type
_entity_poly.pdbx_seq_one_letter_code
_entity_poly.pdbx_strand_id
1 'polypeptide(L)'
;MKLRLNRYLSLCGLASRRKAEILIESGEIIVNGVVEKRLQRIIDSSKDEVFYKKNKLIVQDFEYYKMNKPRFFLTTMAIEEKRKTVLDLLPKVKTKLFPIGRLDYDTEGLLLFTNDGQMAHRISHPSFLIQKTYLAHLKGNISKTFFEKMKKGANLSDGFLLPEKLDPLSSNAGESLIKMEIHEGRNHIVKNFFKYFGRDVAKLKRISVGPIKLGELESGKIIKLDYNELEELKSIVFK
;
A
#
# COMPACT_ATOMS: atom_id res chain seq x y z
N MET A 1 10.96 -19.93 13.23
CA MET A 1 10.09 -18.74 13.54
C MET A 1 8.74 -19.24 14.01
N LYS A 2 8.29 -18.80 15.21
CA LYS A 2 6.97 -19.18 15.75
C LYS A 2 5.89 -18.19 15.27
N LEU A 3 4.83 -18.69 14.64
CA LEU A 3 3.72 -17.86 14.12
C LEU A 3 2.41 -18.64 14.03
N ARG A 4 1.27 -17.95 13.95
CA ARG A 4 -0.03 -18.60 13.75
C ARG A 4 -0.08 -19.31 12.39
N LEU A 5 -0.73 -20.46 12.34
CA LEU A 5 -0.85 -21.30 11.15
C LEU A 5 -1.43 -20.51 9.95
N ASN A 6 -2.49 -19.72 10.14
CA ASN A 6 -3.08 -18.90 9.06
C ASN A 6 -2.07 -17.92 8.45
N ARG A 7 -1.15 -17.36 9.28
CA ARG A 7 -0.06 -16.49 8.79
C ARG A 7 0.97 -17.29 8.00
N TYR A 8 1.34 -18.49 8.47
CA TYR A 8 2.27 -19.36 7.76
C TYR A 8 1.73 -19.73 6.37
N LEU A 9 0.46 -20.15 6.28
CA LEU A 9 -0.19 -20.49 5.01
C LEU A 9 -0.18 -19.31 4.03
N SER A 10 -0.35 -18.08 4.57
CA SER A 10 -0.26 -16.86 3.75
C SER A 10 1.17 -16.58 3.26
N LEU A 11 2.19 -16.82 4.09
CA LEU A 11 3.60 -16.68 3.71
C LEU A 11 4.04 -17.73 2.68
N CYS A 12 3.42 -18.89 2.69
CA CYS A 12 3.61 -19.92 1.66
C CYS A 12 2.86 -19.59 0.34
N GLY A 13 2.14 -18.47 0.26
CA GLY A 13 1.39 -18.08 -0.92
C GLY A 13 0.10 -18.88 -1.17
N LEU A 14 -0.29 -19.80 -0.25
CA LEU A 14 -1.46 -20.65 -0.43
C LEU A 14 -2.76 -19.83 -0.51
N ALA A 15 -2.99 -18.97 0.50
CA ALA A 15 -4.23 -18.18 0.59
C ALA A 15 -4.01 -16.87 1.36
N SER A 16 -4.97 -15.94 1.29
CA SER A 16 -5.03 -14.84 2.25
C SER A 16 -5.31 -15.39 3.65
N ARG A 17 -4.93 -14.66 4.71
CA ARG A 17 -5.13 -15.11 6.11
C ARG A 17 -6.57 -15.54 6.39
N ARG A 18 -7.58 -14.79 5.91
CA ARG A 18 -9.01 -15.16 6.07
C ARG A 18 -9.38 -16.44 5.30
N LYS A 19 -8.91 -16.59 4.06
CA LYS A 19 -9.12 -17.83 3.30
C LYS A 19 -8.36 -19.01 3.91
N ALA A 20 -7.19 -18.80 4.50
CA ALA A 20 -6.42 -19.80 5.22
C ALA A 20 -7.17 -20.33 6.45
N GLU A 21 -7.90 -19.46 7.17
CA GLU A 21 -8.76 -19.88 8.29
C GLU A 21 -9.84 -20.85 7.82
N ILE A 22 -10.50 -20.57 6.70
CA ILE A 22 -11.49 -21.50 6.11
C ILE A 22 -10.87 -22.87 5.77
N LEU A 23 -9.64 -22.86 5.19
CA LEU A 23 -8.94 -24.12 4.88
C LEU A 23 -8.52 -24.91 6.13
N ILE A 24 -8.23 -24.24 7.23
CA ILE A 24 -7.93 -24.88 8.52
C ILE A 24 -9.21 -25.52 9.09
N GLU A 25 -10.30 -24.76 9.16
CA GLU A 25 -11.59 -25.24 9.70
C GLU A 25 -12.16 -26.41 8.89
N SER A 26 -12.02 -26.38 7.57
CA SER A 26 -12.44 -27.49 6.70
C SER A 26 -11.57 -28.76 6.84
N GLY A 27 -10.43 -28.67 7.57
CA GLY A 27 -9.54 -29.83 7.80
C GLY A 27 -8.67 -30.19 6.60
N GLU A 28 -8.44 -29.25 5.68
CA GLU A 28 -7.60 -29.45 4.51
C GLU A 28 -6.09 -29.32 4.82
N ILE A 29 -5.74 -28.83 6.02
CA ILE A 29 -4.36 -28.58 6.42
C ILE A 29 -3.87 -29.69 7.36
N ILE A 30 -2.71 -30.23 7.05
CA ILE A 30 -2.04 -31.25 7.87
C ILE A 30 -0.77 -30.63 8.47
N VAL A 31 -0.60 -30.79 9.78
CA VAL A 31 0.59 -30.36 10.52
C VAL A 31 1.20 -31.56 11.20
N ASN A 32 2.45 -31.92 10.89
CA ASN A 32 3.18 -33.05 11.44
C ASN A 32 2.39 -34.39 11.30
N GLY A 33 1.76 -34.60 10.16
CA GLY A 33 0.99 -35.81 9.85
C GLY A 33 -0.45 -35.84 10.40
N VAL A 34 -0.89 -34.83 11.17
CA VAL A 34 -2.21 -34.73 11.78
C VAL A 34 -3.03 -33.61 11.15
N VAL A 35 -4.32 -33.84 10.87
CA VAL A 35 -5.25 -32.80 10.41
C VAL A 35 -5.43 -31.77 11.50
N GLU A 36 -5.15 -30.52 11.17
CA GLU A 36 -5.28 -29.39 12.09
C GLU A 36 -6.50 -28.53 11.74
N LYS A 37 -7.41 -28.32 12.72
CA LYS A 37 -8.62 -27.49 12.60
C LYS A 37 -8.63 -26.28 13.51
N ARG A 38 -7.66 -26.16 14.42
CA ARG A 38 -7.61 -25.07 15.41
C ARG A 38 -7.01 -23.82 14.80
N LEU A 39 -7.77 -22.74 14.77
CA LEU A 39 -7.33 -21.43 14.24
C LEU A 39 -6.19 -20.82 15.06
N GLN A 40 -6.10 -21.14 16.36
CA GLN A 40 -5.07 -20.63 17.27
C GLN A 40 -3.74 -21.38 17.16
N ARG A 41 -3.67 -22.44 16.36
CA ARG A 41 -2.45 -23.25 16.22
C ARG A 41 -1.25 -22.37 15.88
N ILE A 42 -0.24 -22.43 16.73
CA ILE A 42 1.08 -21.85 16.49
C ILE A 42 1.98 -22.96 15.96
N ILE A 43 2.73 -22.66 14.92
CA ILE A 43 3.74 -23.55 14.36
C ILE A 43 5.12 -22.92 14.48
N ASP A 44 6.14 -23.75 14.51
CA ASP A 44 7.53 -23.36 14.34
C ASP A 44 7.99 -23.77 12.93
N SER A 45 8.19 -22.79 12.06
CA SER A 45 8.54 -23.02 10.66
C SER A 45 9.88 -23.74 10.45
N SER A 46 10.71 -23.86 11.50
CA SER A 46 11.98 -24.61 11.45
C SER A 46 11.85 -26.08 11.88
N LYS A 47 10.70 -26.47 12.47
CA LYS A 47 10.49 -27.79 13.06
C LYS A 47 9.24 -28.47 12.55
N ASP A 48 8.16 -27.69 12.34
CA ASP A 48 6.86 -28.23 11.94
C ASP A 48 6.77 -28.37 10.42
N GLU A 49 6.23 -29.49 9.96
CA GLU A 49 5.92 -29.74 8.56
C GLU A 49 4.43 -29.50 8.31
N VAL A 50 4.15 -28.63 7.33
CA VAL A 50 2.77 -28.28 6.97
C VAL A 50 2.49 -28.70 5.54
N PHE A 51 1.35 -29.38 5.34
CA PHE A 51 0.94 -29.87 4.03
C PHE A 51 -0.48 -29.40 3.68
N TYR A 52 -0.68 -29.20 2.38
CA TYR A 52 -1.98 -29.00 1.74
C TYR A 52 -2.07 -29.88 0.49
N LYS A 53 -3.12 -30.71 0.39
CA LYS A 53 -3.31 -31.66 -0.75
C LYS A 53 -2.03 -32.44 -1.10
N LYS A 54 -1.39 -33.03 -0.12
CA LYS A 54 -0.12 -33.77 -0.22
C LYS A 54 1.14 -32.94 -0.58
N ASN A 55 1.01 -31.65 -0.82
CA ASN A 55 2.16 -30.79 -1.11
C ASN A 55 2.67 -30.14 0.18
N LYS A 56 3.98 -30.28 0.44
CA LYS A 56 4.65 -29.58 1.53
C LYS A 56 4.66 -28.08 1.25
N LEU A 57 4.22 -27.30 2.22
CA LEU A 57 4.21 -25.85 2.12
C LEU A 57 5.55 -25.28 2.61
N ILE A 58 6.12 -24.40 1.83
CA ILE A 58 7.39 -23.72 2.11
C ILE A 58 7.16 -22.21 2.03
N VAL A 59 7.71 -21.47 3.00
CA VAL A 59 7.65 -20.00 3.00
C VAL A 59 8.37 -19.49 1.76
N GLN A 60 7.71 -18.59 1.04
CA GLN A 60 8.27 -17.96 -0.16
C GLN A 60 9.22 -16.82 0.21
N ASP A 61 10.21 -16.56 -0.65
CA ASP A 61 11.05 -15.38 -0.55
C ASP A 61 10.22 -14.11 -0.67
N PHE A 62 10.61 -13.08 0.06
CA PHE A 62 9.91 -11.80 -0.01
C PHE A 62 10.30 -11.04 -1.27
N GLU A 63 9.28 -10.50 -1.91
CA GLU A 63 9.42 -9.68 -3.11
C GLU A 63 8.79 -8.32 -2.91
N TYR A 64 9.40 -7.29 -3.51
CA TYR A 64 9.00 -5.90 -3.37
C TYR A 64 9.02 -5.22 -4.72
N TYR A 65 7.92 -4.57 -5.08
CA TYR A 65 7.75 -3.91 -6.37
C TYR A 65 7.20 -2.50 -6.18
N LYS A 66 7.51 -1.62 -7.13
CA LYS A 66 6.88 -0.32 -7.29
C LYS A 66 6.17 -0.24 -8.64
N MET A 67 4.96 0.30 -8.62
CA MET A 67 4.11 0.52 -9.78
C MET A 67 3.80 1.99 -9.91
N ASN A 68 3.77 2.50 -11.14
CA ASN A 68 3.09 3.76 -11.45
C ASN A 68 1.64 3.43 -11.80
N LYS A 69 0.77 3.43 -10.78
CA LYS A 69 -0.66 3.14 -10.97
C LYS A 69 -1.30 4.18 -11.88
N PRO A 70 -1.93 3.79 -12.99
CA PRO A 70 -2.70 4.72 -13.81
C PRO A 70 -3.98 5.16 -13.10
N ARG A 71 -4.56 6.27 -13.54
CA ARG A 71 -5.93 6.64 -13.18
C ARG A 71 -6.92 5.61 -13.71
N PHE A 72 -8.06 5.50 -13.05
CA PHE A 72 -9.17 4.61 -13.44
C PHE A 72 -8.85 3.12 -13.35
N PHE A 73 -7.93 2.78 -12.44
CA PHE A 73 -7.68 1.42 -11.98
C PHE A 73 -7.98 1.33 -10.49
N LEU A 74 -8.72 0.31 -10.07
CA LEU A 74 -9.01 0.05 -8.66
C LEU A 74 -7.82 -0.58 -7.96
N THR A 75 -7.52 -0.12 -6.75
CA THR A 75 -6.58 -0.79 -5.85
C THR A 75 -7.32 -1.87 -5.06
N THR A 76 -7.52 -3.03 -5.67
CA THR A 76 -8.18 -4.19 -5.07
C THR A 76 -7.50 -5.48 -5.49
N MET A 77 -7.65 -6.53 -4.66
CA MET A 77 -7.26 -7.91 -4.97
C MET A 77 -8.48 -8.80 -5.27
N ALA A 78 -9.66 -8.22 -5.43
CA ALA A 78 -10.88 -8.94 -5.81
C ALA A 78 -10.81 -9.34 -7.30
N ILE A 79 -10.93 -10.64 -7.56
CA ILE A 79 -10.86 -11.21 -8.94
C ILE A 79 -12.18 -10.96 -9.69
N GLU A 80 -13.31 -10.84 -8.97
CA GLU A 80 -14.65 -10.68 -9.54
C GLU A 80 -15.00 -9.23 -9.90
N GLU A 81 -14.05 -8.31 -9.78
CA GLU A 81 -14.28 -6.90 -10.11
C GLU A 81 -14.37 -6.72 -11.63
N LYS A 82 -15.44 -6.11 -12.10
CA LYS A 82 -15.68 -5.85 -13.54
C LYS A 82 -14.87 -4.69 -14.10
N ARG A 83 -14.42 -3.77 -13.23
CA ARG A 83 -13.60 -2.62 -13.62
C ARG A 83 -12.12 -3.02 -13.63
N LYS A 84 -11.31 -2.28 -14.40
CA LYS A 84 -9.86 -2.45 -14.41
C LYS A 84 -9.28 -2.29 -13.00
N THR A 85 -8.41 -3.20 -12.62
CA THR A 85 -7.77 -3.26 -11.32
C THR A 85 -6.25 -3.25 -11.44
N VAL A 86 -5.57 -3.01 -10.34
CA VAL A 86 -4.11 -3.12 -10.31
C VAL A 86 -3.61 -4.54 -10.55
N LEU A 87 -4.48 -5.56 -10.40
CA LEU A 87 -4.16 -6.96 -10.73
C LEU A 87 -3.86 -7.15 -12.21
N ASP A 88 -4.54 -6.41 -13.08
CA ASP A 88 -4.38 -6.51 -14.53
C ASP A 88 -2.99 -6.03 -15.00
N LEU A 89 -2.28 -5.31 -14.12
CA LEU A 89 -0.95 -4.75 -14.38
C LEU A 89 0.18 -5.53 -13.70
N LEU A 90 -0.15 -6.52 -12.84
CA LEU A 90 0.88 -7.28 -12.14
C LEU A 90 1.65 -8.20 -13.09
N PRO A 91 2.97 -8.35 -12.87
CA PRO A 91 3.75 -9.30 -13.62
C PRO A 91 3.32 -10.74 -13.29
N LYS A 92 3.53 -11.66 -14.24
CA LYS A 92 3.33 -13.10 -14.03
C LYS A 92 4.46 -13.66 -13.15
N VAL A 93 4.36 -13.44 -11.84
CA VAL A 93 5.29 -14.00 -10.84
C VAL A 93 4.64 -15.16 -10.09
N LYS A 94 5.46 -16.07 -9.57
CA LYS A 94 4.96 -17.20 -8.76
C LYS A 94 4.39 -16.75 -7.42
N THR A 95 4.86 -15.61 -6.93
CA THR A 95 4.55 -15.05 -5.62
C THR A 95 3.24 -14.26 -5.66
N LYS A 96 2.39 -14.43 -4.68
CA LYS A 96 1.13 -13.70 -4.58
C LYS A 96 1.36 -12.31 -3.99
N LEU A 97 1.57 -11.34 -4.85
CA LEU A 97 1.75 -9.94 -4.46
C LEU A 97 0.42 -9.28 -4.08
N PHE A 98 0.48 -8.34 -3.13
CA PHE A 98 -0.62 -7.47 -2.77
C PHE A 98 -0.13 -6.02 -2.57
N PRO A 99 -0.99 -5.01 -2.77
CA PRO A 99 -0.59 -3.61 -2.66
C PRO A 99 -0.37 -3.20 -1.21
N ILE A 100 0.60 -2.32 -0.98
CA ILE A 100 0.85 -1.67 0.30
C ILE A 100 0.02 -0.39 0.39
N GLY A 101 -1.08 -0.47 1.10
CA GLY A 101 -2.08 0.61 1.12
C GLY A 101 -2.87 0.69 -0.18
N ARG A 102 -3.49 1.84 -0.40
CA ARG A 102 -4.36 2.07 -1.56
C ARG A 102 -4.13 3.44 -2.16
N LEU A 103 -4.44 3.56 -3.44
CA LEU A 103 -4.72 4.82 -4.13
C LEU A 103 -6.15 4.78 -4.65
N ASP A 104 -6.81 5.92 -4.65
CA ASP A 104 -8.18 6.04 -5.17
C ASP A 104 -8.23 5.72 -6.67
N TYR A 105 -9.43 5.45 -7.18
CA TYR A 105 -9.67 5.11 -8.57
C TYR A 105 -9.13 6.15 -9.56
N ASP A 106 -9.31 7.43 -9.24
CA ASP A 106 -8.88 8.59 -10.03
C ASP A 106 -7.51 9.17 -9.60
N THR A 107 -6.85 8.57 -8.60
CA THR A 107 -5.50 8.92 -8.15
C THR A 107 -4.47 8.06 -8.86
N GLU A 108 -3.39 8.65 -9.32
CA GLU A 108 -2.28 7.98 -10.00
C GLU A 108 -0.98 7.98 -9.18
N GLY A 109 0.04 7.29 -9.68
CA GLY A 109 1.40 7.36 -9.18
C GLY A 109 1.85 6.16 -8.37
N LEU A 110 2.79 6.35 -7.48
CA LEU A 110 3.51 5.28 -6.79
C LEU A 110 2.61 4.43 -5.90
N LEU A 111 2.53 3.15 -6.22
CA LEU A 111 1.91 2.12 -5.41
C LEU A 111 2.91 0.96 -5.23
N LEU A 112 3.20 0.61 -3.98
CA LEU A 112 4.11 -0.49 -3.66
C LEU A 112 3.34 -1.81 -3.55
N PHE A 113 4.02 -2.92 -3.89
CA PHE A 113 3.50 -4.28 -3.78
C PHE A 113 4.50 -5.19 -3.10
N THR A 114 4.02 -6.18 -2.35
CA THR A 114 4.85 -7.19 -1.71
C THR A 114 4.02 -8.42 -1.33
N ASN A 115 4.69 -9.53 -0.97
CA ASN A 115 4.12 -10.65 -0.23
C ASN A 115 4.49 -10.63 1.26
N ASP A 116 5.26 -9.63 1.72
CA ASP A 116 5.62 -9.43 3.12
C ASP A 116 4.56 -8.58 3.86
N GLY A 117 3.67 -9.25 4.58
CA GLY A 117 2.61 -8.58 5.34
C GLY A 117 3.11 -7.76 6.52
N GLN A 118 4.32 -8.03 7.05
CA GLN A 118 4.89 -7.24 8.14
C GLN A 118 5.40 -5.90 7.63
N MET A 119 6.15 -5.93 6.54
CA MET A 119 6.61 -4.72 5.85
C MET A 119 5.41 -3.87 5.38
N ALA A 120 4.42 -4.50 4.75
CA ALA A 120 3.22 -3.81 4.28
C ALA A 120 2.46 -3.10 5.42
N HIS A 121 2.31 -3.76 6.57
CA HIS A 121 1.69 -3.18 7.74
C HIS A 121 2.46 -1.95 8.23
N ARG A 122 3.77 -2.06 8.40
CA ARG A 122 4.59 -0.94 8.88
C ARG A 122 4.59 0.27 7.94
N ILE A 123 4.60 0.05 6.62
CA ILE A 123 4.54 1.14 5.64
C ILE A 123 3.17 1.81 5.62
N SER A 124 2.09 1.04 5.78
CA SER A 124 0.72 1.57 5.63
C SER A 124 0.12 2.13 6.91
N HIS A 125 0.47 1.59 8.07
CA HIS A 125 -0.15 1.96 9.33
C HIS A 125 0.35 3.33 9.83
N PRO A 126 -0.54 4.25 10.27
CA PRO A 126 -0.17 5.61 10.64
C PRO A 126 0.85 5.72 11.78
N SER A 127 0.87 4.76 12.73
CA SER A 127 1.79 4.78 13.87
C SER A 127 3.27 4.69 13.51
N PHE A 128 3.59 4.24 12.30
CA PHE A 128 4.99 4.16 11.84
C PHE A 128 5.47 5.40 11.10
N LEU A 129 4.61 6.40 10.93
CA LEU A 129 4.93 7.72 10.41
C LEU A 129 5.69 7.70 9.07
N ILE A 130 5.41 6.72 8.21
CA ILE A 130 6.03 6.65 6.88
C ILE A 130 5.45 7.73 5.99
N GLN A 131 6.30 8.68 5.61
CA GLN A 131 5.93 9.84 4.81
C GLN A 131 5.45 9.45 3.41
N LYS A 132 4.46 10.16 2.90
CA LYS A 132 3.93 10.03 1.55
C LYS A 132 3.88 11.42 0.92
N THR A 133 4.43 11.55 -0.28
CA THR A 133 4.47 12.82 -1.00
C THR A 133 3.53 12.77 -2.20
N TYR A 134 2.72 13.80 -2.31
CA TYR A 134 1.73 13.96 -3.38
C TYR A 134 1.96 15.24 -4.18
N LEU A 135 1.66 15.18 -5.47
CA LEU A 135 1.45 16.33 -6.33
C LEU A 135 -0.05 16.50 -6.56
N ALA A 136 -0.59 17.63 -6.15
CA ALA A 136 -2.00 17.97 -6.32
C ALA A 136 -2.14 19.12 -7.33
N HIS A 137 -2.79 18.85 -8.46
CA HIS A 137 -3.23 19.87 -9.40
C HIS A 137 -4.60 20.37 -8.95
N LEU A 138 -4.68 21.64 -8.62
CA LEU A 138 -5.89 22.30 -8.14
C LEU A 138 -6.44 23.24 -9.19
N LYS A 139 -7.76 23.35 -9.28
CA LYS A 139 -8.42 24.38 -10.08
C LYS A 139 -8.31 25.72 -9.38
N GLY A 140 -7.99 26.77 -10.15
CA GLY A 140 -7.86 28.14 -9.69
C GLY A 140 -6.49 28.46 -9.09
N ASN A 141 -6.24 29.76 -9.00
CA ASN A 141 -5.01 30.29 -8.43
C ASN A 141 -5.07 30.31 -6.90
N ILE A 142 -3.92 30.11 -6.28
CA ILE A 142 -3.78 30.16 -4.83
C ILE A 142 -2.90 31.36 -4.48
N SER A 143 -3.47 32.36 -3.80
CA SER A 143 -2.72 33.51 -3.29
C SER A 143 -1.79 33.07 -2.14
N LYS A 144 -0.73 33.88 -1.93
CA LYS A 144 0.21 33.65 -0.83
C LYS A 144 -0.49 33.60 0.54
N THR A 145 -1.42 34.53 0.76
CA THR A 145 -2.19 34.61 2.02
C THR A 145 -3.09 33.36 2.24
N PHE A 146 -3.68 32.87 1.16
CA PHE A 146 -4.51 31.65 1.21
C PHE A 146 -3.65 30.40 1.45
N PHE A 147 -2.47 30.34 0.84
CA PHE A 147 -1.50 29.27 1.05
C PHE A 147 -1.03 29.20 2.51
N GLU A 148 -0.74 30.35 3.14
CA GLU A 148 -0.37 30.40 4.56
C GLU A 148 -1.50 29.93 5.50
N LYS A 149 -2.77 30.07 5.10
CA LYS A 149 -3.90 29.46 5.84
C LYS A 149 -3.87 27.94 5.75
N MET A 150 -3.59 27.39 4.58
CA MET A 150 -3.52 25.93 4.38
C MET A 150 -2.39 25.28 5.20
N LYS A 151 -1.26 25.94 5.37
CA LYS A 151 -0.15 25.47 6.21
C LYS A 151 -0.51 25.26 7.68
N LYS A 152 -1.57 25.90 8.17
CA LYS A 152 -2.05 25.76 9.56
C LYS A 152 -2.86 24.49 9.78
N GLY A 153 -3.06 23.69 8.73
CA GLY A 153 -3.86 22.47 8.79
C GLY A 153 -5.36 22.71 8.63
N ALA A 154 -6.13 21.64 8.70
CA ALA A 154 -7.58 21.63 8.51
C ALA A 154 -8.28 20.64 9.44
N ASN A 155 -9.41 21.03 10.00
CA ASN A 155 -10.32 20.12 10.74
C ASN A 155 -11.22 19.39 9.72
N LEU A 156 -10.82 18.19 9.33
CA LEU A 156 -11.62 17.34 8.46
C LEU A 156 -12.69 16.59 9.25
N SER A 157 -13.68 16.00 8.58
CA SER A 157 -14.75 15.24 9.24
C SER A 157 -14.26 14.04 10.04
N ASP A 158 -13.08 13.53 9.73
CA ASP A 158 -12.43 12.37 10.34
C ASP A 158 -11.20 12.72 11.20
N GLY A 159 -11.02 14.00 11.53
CA GLY A 159 -9.98 14.52 12.41
C GLY A 159 -9.10 15.60 11.78
N PHE A 160 -8.27 16.21 12.62
CA PHE A 160 -7.36 17.26 12.19
C PHE A 160 -6.25 16.70 11.29
N LEU A 161 -5.91 17.43 10.23
CA LEU A 161 -4.76 17.18 9.37
C LEU A 161 -3.85 18.39 9.34
N LEU A 162 -2.60 18.20 9.75
CA LEU A 162 -1.50 19.13 9.53
C LEU A 162 -0.51 18.50 8.55
N PRO A 163 -0.35 19.01 7.34
CA PRO A 163 0.69 18.52 6.45
C PRO A 163 2.08 18.76 7.05
N GLU A 164 2.98 17.78 6.92
CA GLU A 164 4.39 17.94 7.29
C GLU A 164 5.05 19.04 6.44
N LYS A 165 4.72 19.03 5.17
CA LYS A 165 5.20 20.01 4.22
C LYS A 165 4.15 20.31 3.17
N LEU A 166 4.07 21.60 2.81
CA LEU A 166 3.20 22.08 1.76
C LEU A 166 3.98 23.12 0.96
N ASP A 167 4.27 22.82 -0.30
CA ASP A 167 5.06 23.69 -1.20
C ASP A 167 4.26 24.03 -2.45
N PRO A 168 4.10 25.31 -2.80
CA PRO A 168 3.56 25.72 -4.09
C PRO A 168 4.66 25.55 -5.15
N LEU A 169 4.42 24.75 -6.16
CA LEU A 169 5.38 24.51 -7.25
C LEU A 169 5.11 25.44 -8.44
N SER A 170 3.84 25.69 -8.74
CA SER A 170 3.42 26.67 -9.76
C SER A 170 2.01 27.15 -9.49
N SER A 171 1.72 28.36 -9.93
CA SER A 171 0.37 28.95 -9.95
C SER A 171 0.26 29.81 -11.19
N ASN A 172 -0.36 29.29 -12.23
CA ASN A 172 -0.57 29.92 -13.53
C ASN A 172 -2.06 30.12 -13.77
N ALA A 173 -2.42 30.86 -14.80
CA ALA A 173 -3.81 31.23 -15.12
C ALA A 173 -4.80 30.07 -15.00
N GLY A 174 -5.49 30.00 -13.86
CA GLY A 174 -6.56 29.02 -13.62
C GLY A 174 -6.16 27.69 -12.97
N GLU A 175 -4.87 27.41 -12.74
CA GLU A 175 -4.41 26.17 -12.10
C GLU A 175 -3.26 26.40 -11.11
N SER A 176 -3.18 25.59 -10.08
CA SER A 176 -2.07 25.57 -9.12
C SER A 176 -1.58 24.15 -8.90
N LEU A 177 -0.26 23.98 -8.85
CA LEU A 177 0.39 22.71 -8.51
C LEU A 177 1.00 22.81 -7.12
N ILE A 178 0.58 21.92 -6.22
CA ILE A 178 1.07 21.88 -4.84
C ILE A 178 1.68 20.51 -4.56
N LYS A 179 2.87 20.52 -3.96
CA LYS A 179 3.50 19.35 -3.35
C LYS A 179 3.07 19.28 -1.89
N MET A 180 2.56 18.14 -1.45
CA MET A 180 2.08 17.91 -0.10
C MET A 180 2.71 16.64 0.48
N GLU A 181 3.24 16.73 1.70
CA GLU A 181 3.83 15.63 2.44
C GLU A 181 3.02 15.35 3.69
N ILE A 182 2.64 14.06 3.89
CA ILE A 182 1.84 13.59 5.02
C ILE A 182 2.31 12.19 5.48
N HIS A 183 2.10 11.84 6.75
CA HIS A 183 2.42 10.50 7.28
C HIS A 183 1.23 9.55 7.30
N GLU A 184 0.05 10.02 7.08
CA GLU A 184 -1.17 9.24 7.20
C GLU A 184 -1.81 8.90 5.84
N GLY A 185 -2.84 8.05 5.84
CA GLY A 185 -3.50 7.59 4.62
C GLY A 185 -5.00 7.35 4.82
N ARG A 186 -5.68 8.21 5.62
CA ARG A 186 -7.14 8.19 5.74
C ARG A 186 -7.80 8.32 4.36
N ASN A 187 -9.03 7.88 4.26
CA ASN A 187 -9.74 7.86 2.98
C ASN A 187 -9.85 9.26 2.37
N HIS A 188 -9.41 9.41 1.12
CA HIS A 188 -9.45 10.67 0.35
C HIS A 188 -8.79 11.88 1.05
N ILE A 189 -7.89 11.65 2.01
CA ILE A 189 -7.39 12.69 2.93
C ILE A 189 -6.84 13.93 2.22
N VAL A 190 -6.03 13.76 1.17
CA VAL A 190 -5.47 14.90 0.41
C VAL A 190 -6.57 15.67 -0.30
N LYS A 191 -7.55 14.98 -0.90
CA LYS A 191 -8.69 15.61 -1.58
C LYS A 191 -9.58 16.34 -0.58
N ASN A 192 -9.88 15.71 0.56
CA ASN A 192 -10.67 16.31 1.64
C ASN A 192 -9.99 17.55 2.22
N PHE A 193 -8.66 17.51 2.35
CA PHE A 193 -7.89 18.69 2.78
C PHE A 193 -8.09 19.88 1.84
N PHE A 194 -7.87 19.72 0.55
CA PHE A 194 -8.07 20.83 -0.39
C PHE A 194 -9.53 21.24 -0.51
N LYS A 195 -10.47 20.29 -0.44
CA LYS A 195 -11.90 20.58 -0.44
C LYS A 195 -12.34 21.41 0.77
N TYR A 196 -11.75 21.19 1.95
CA TYR A 196 -11.99 22.01 3.15
C TYR A 196 -11.71 23.50 2.88
N PHE A 197 -10.70 23.80 2.05
CA PHE A 197 -10.36 25.13 1.63
C PHE A 197 -11.10 25.59 0.35
N GLY A 198 -12.15 24.87 -0.06
CA GLY A 198 -12.92 25.20 -1.26
C GLY A 198 -12.15 25.01 -2.57
N ARG A 199 -11.21 24.08 -2.61
CA ARG A 199 -10.39 23.77 -3.79
C ARG A 199 -10.58 22.36 -4.25
N ASP A 200 -10.94 22.19 -5.54
CA ASP A 200 -11.06 20.87 -6.15
C ASP A 200 -9.73 20.40 -6.70
N VAL A 201 -9.41 19.14 -6.41
CA VAL A 201 -8.23 18.44 -6.94
C VAL A 201 -8.57 17.86 -8.31
N ALA A 202 -8.07 18.46 -9.38
CA ALA A 202 -8.27 17.98 -10.74
C ALA A 202 -7.46 16.73 -11.05
N LYS A 203 -6.20 16.67 -10.54
CA LYS A 203 -5.35 15.47 -10.64
C LYS A 203 -4.55 15.31 -9.34
N LEU A 204 -4.44 14.06 -8.89
CA LEU A 204 -3.64 13.70 -7.72
C LEU A 204 -2.66 12.59 -8.08
N LYS A 205 -1.37 12.83 -7.81
CA LYS A 205 -0.30 11.86 -8.09
C LYS A 205 0.55 11.65 -6.85
N ARG A 206 0.68 10.40 -6.37
CA ARG A 206 1.65 10.08 -5.32
C ARG A 206 3.02 9.85 -5.94
N ILE A 207 4.02 10.62 -5.51
CA ILE A 207 5.37 10.58 -6.08
C ILE A 207 6.40 9.89 -5.19
N SER A 208 6.13 9.75 -3.88
CA SER A 208 6.98 8.95 -3.00
C SER A 208 6.23 8.28 -1.86
N VAL A 209 6.81 7.21 -1.32
CA VAL A 209 6.42 6.52 -0.08
C VAL A 209 7.70 6.20 0.68
N GLY A 210 7.93 6.88 1.82
CA GLY A 210 9.21 6.88 2.50
C GLY A 210 10.32 7.29 1.53
N PRO A 211 11.42 6.51 1.45
CA PRO A 211 12.54 6.81 0.57
C PRO A 211 12.25 6.44 -0.90
N ILE A 212 11.26 5.57 -1.14
CA ILE A 212 10.97 5.10 -2.50
C ILE A 212 10.32 6.20 -3.32
N LYS A 213 10.96 6.53 -4.43
CA LYS A 213 10.49 7.53 -5.39
C LYS A 213 9.89 6.86 -6.63
N LEU A 214 8.88 7.50 -7.20
CA LEU A 214 8.31 7.09 -8.48
C LEU A 214 9.32 7.20 -9.61
N GLY A 215 10.13 8.27 -9.61
CA GLY A 215 11.08 8.55 -10.68
C GLY A 215 10.38 8.68 -12.04
N GLU A 216 11.05 8.19 -13.08
CA GLU A 216 10.59 8.20 -14.47
C GLU A 216 9.78 6.96 -14.85
N LEU A 217 9.34 6.15 -13.88
CA LEU A 217 8.55 4.95 -14.16
C LEU A 217 7.26 5.32 -14.91
N GLU A 218 7.12 4.81 -16.12
CA GLU A 218 5.97 5.07 -16.98
C GLU A 218 4.65 4.59 -16.37
N SER A 219 3.55 5.25 -16.71
CA SER A 219 2.20 4.89 -16.25
C SER A 219 1.83 3.46 -16.65
N GLY A 220 1.33 2.68 -15.69
CA GLY A 220 0.98 1.28 -15.86
C GLY A 220 2.16 0.29 -15.74
N LYS A 221 3.39 0.77 -15.65
CA LYS A 221 4.56 -0.10 -15.46
C LYS A 221 4.76 -0.45 -13.99
N ILE A 222 5.30 -1.66 -13.78
CA ILE A 222 5.72 -2.17 -12.49
C ILE A 222 7.12 -2.75 -12.60
N ILE A 223 7.99 -2.44 -11.64
CA ILE A 223 9.35 -2.96 -11.56
C ILE A 223 9.66 -3.41 -10.14
N LYS A 224 10.60 -4.35 -10.00
CA LYS A 224 11.12 -4.77 -8.70
C LYS A 224 11.93 -3.62 -8.09
N LEU A 225 11.84 -3.45 -6.76
CA LEU A 225 12.75 -2.54 -6.06
C LEU A 225 14.18 -3.06 -6.20
N ASP A 226 15.11 -2.16 -6.44
CA ASP A 226 16.51 -2.53 -6.40
C ASP A 226 17.00 -2.71 -4.95
N TYR A 227 18.24 -3.20 -4.82
CA TYR A 227 18.83 -3.51 -3.52
C TYR A 227 18.90 -2.26 -2.61
N ASN A 228 19.32 -1.13 -3.15
CA ASN A 228 19.52 0.11 -2.39
C ASN A 228 18.17 0.69 -1.92
N GLU A 229 17.18 0.73 -2.80
CA GLU A 229 15.81 1.12 -2.47
C GLU A 229 15.24 0.26 -1.34
N LEU A 230 15.44 -1.06 -1.42
CA LEU A 230 14.92 -1.99 -0.41
C LEU A 230 15.62 -1.82 0.95
N GLU A 231 16.94 -1.69 0.98
CA GLU A 231 17.68 -1.52 2.23
C GLU A 231 17.39 -0.16 2.87
N GLU A 232 17.27 0.91 2.08
CA GLU A 232 16.84 2.21 2.58
C GLU A 232 15.42 2.16 3.17
N LEU A 233 14.49 1.48 2.49
CA LEU A 233 13.12 1.29 2.99
C LEU A 233 13.12 0.50 4.31
N LYS A 234 13.87 -0.61 4.39
CA LYS A 234 13.99 -1.41 5.61
C LYS A 234 14.58 -0.61 6.77
N SER A 235 15.60 0.20 6.53
CA SER A 235 16.25 1.01 7.55
C SER A 235 15.30 2.01 8.23
N ILE A 236 14.31 2.50 7.50
CA ILE A 236 13.29 3.42 8.02
C ILE A 236 12.15 2.67 8.70
N VAL A 237 11.72 1.56 8.09
CA VAL A 237 10.55 0.79 8.54
C VAL A 237 10.84 -0.04 9.81
N PHE A 238 12.07 -0.43 10.05
CA PHE A 238 12.48 -1.28 11.18
C PHE A 238 13.36 -0.57 12.22
N LYS A 239 13.36 0.76 12.20
CA LYS A 239 13.90 1.60 13.29
C LYS A 239 13.19 1.39 14.62
#